data_33b6eebb817b7c35d8a524672e4bd24f
#
_entry.id   33b6eebb817b7c35d8a524672e4bd24f
#
_cell.length_a   1.000
_cell.length_b   1.000
_cell.length_c   1.000
_cell.angle_alpha   90.00
_cell.angle_beta   90.00
_cell.angle_gamma   90.00
#
_symmetry.space_group_name_H-M   'P 1'
#
loop_
_entity.id
_entity.type
_entity.pdbx_description
1 polymer ?
#
loop_
_entity_poly.entity_id
_entity_poly.type
_entity_poly.pdbx_seq_one_letter_code
_entity_poly.pdbx_strand_id
1 'polypeptide(L)'
;MIAKGGRGFVGLGVLATIAALPFEKYAAVGLGAFTVFLAIMFRDPKRTIGKGIVAPADGTIREVDPSKGLVSTYLALRNVHVTRAPIPGVVEKAEIIKGRHAPAFARTSTKNQRFEILVRTEIGQVRAVEMVGAIARRIVPYIEEGQSLAKGEKLSLIRFGSRVDLFLPVGSVRIMVKKGQKVRAGLTQIAEVPDGGLE
;
A
#
# COMPACT_ATOMS: atom_id res chain seq x y z
N MET A 1 -13.14 0.43 -9.16
CA MET A 1 -12.18 0.81 -10.23
C MET A 1 -10.97 -0.11 -10.16
N ILE A 2 -10.24 -0.29 -11.27
CA ILE A 2 -8.99 -1.06 -11.32
C ILE A 2 -7.81 -0.09 -11.31
N ALA A 3 -6.80 -0.36 -10.49
CA ALA A 3 -5.58 0.43 -10.35
C ALA A 3 -4.81 0.52 -11.69
N LYS A 4 -4.17 1.66 -11.96
CA LYS A 4 -3.48 1.94 -13.24
C LYS A 4 -2.51 0.82 -13.64
N GLY A 5 -1.74 0.28 -12.72
CA GLY A 5 -0.78 -0.82 -12.97
C GLY A 5 -1.40 -2.22 -13.09
N GLY A 6 -2.72 -2.39 -12.87
CA GLY A 6 -3.44 -3.67 -12.96
C GLY A 6 -4.36 -3.80 -14.19
N ARG A 7 -4.68 -2.68 -14.85
CA ARG A 7 -5.66 -2.66 -15.95
C ARG A 7 -5.32 -3.60 -17.11
N GLY A 8 -4.05 -3.62 -17.52
CA GLY A 8 -3.60 -4.49 -18.62
C GLY A 8 -3.75 -5.97 -18.30
N PHE A 9 -3.46 -6.39 -17.05
CA PHE A 9 -3.62 -7.80 -16.64
C PHE A 9 -5.08 -8.24 -16.63
N VAL A 10 -5.97 -7.39 -16.10
CA VAL A 10 -7.42 -7.69 -16.10
C VAL A 10 -7.96 -7.70 -17.52
N GLY A 11 -7.58 -6.72 -18.35
CA GLY A 11 -8.00 -6.68 -19.76
C GLY A 11 -7.55 -7.91 -20.56
N LEU A 12 -6.28 -8.31 -20.41
CA LEU A 12 -5.76 -9.53 -21.05
C LEU A 12 -6.50 -10.79 -20.57
N GLY A 13 -6.78 -10.88 -19.25
CA GLY A 13 -7.56 -11.98 -18.69
C GLY A 13 -8.96 -12.08 -19.27
N VAL A 14 -9.65 -10.94 -19.44
CA VAL A 14 -10.97 -10.89 -20.09
C VAL A 14 -10.89 -11.38 -21.54
N LEU A 15 -9.93 -10.86 -22.31
CA LEU A 15 -9.74 -11.27 -23.71
C LEU A 15 -9.43 -12.76 -23.83
N ALA A 16 -8.54 -13.30 -22.97
CA ALA A 16 -8.22 -14.73 -22.95
C ALA A 16 -9.45 -15.58 -22.60
N THR A 17 -10.27 -15.13 -21.63
CA THR A 17 -11.51 -15.81 -21.26
C THR A 17 -12.47 -15.88 -22.43
N ILE A 18 -12.69 -14.76 -23.13
CA ILE A 18 -13.59 -14.69 -24.30
C ILE A 18 -13.05 -15.57 -25.42
N ALA A 19 -11.75 -15.53 -25.69
CA ALA A 19 -11.12 -16.32 -26.74
C ALA A 19 -11.20 -17.85 -26.50
N ALA A 20 -11.24 -18.29 -25.23
CA ALA A 20 -11.34 -19.70 -24.87
C ALA A 20 -12.77 -20.26 -25.00
N LEU A 21 -13.81 -19.41 -24.94
CA LEU A 21 -15.23 -19.84 -24.96
C LEU A 21 -15.61 -20.78 -26.10
N PRO A 22 -15.23 -20.53 -27.38
CA PRO A 22 -15.62 -21.39 -28.47
C PRO A 22 -14.86 -22.73 -28.55
N PHE A 23 -13.74 -22.86 -27.82
CA PHE A 23 -12.86 -24.03 -27.91
C PHE A 23 -13.01 -24.97 -26.71
N GLU A 24 -13.03 -24.44 -25.50
CA GLU A 24 -13.02 -25.24 -24.26
C GLU A 24 -13.69 -24.47 -23.09
N LYS A 25 -14.90 -24.89 -22.75
CA LYS A 25 -15.73 -24.23 -21.72
C LYS A 25 -15.09 -24.27 -20.31
N TYR A 26 -14.40 -25.36 -19.95
CA TYR A 26 -13.77 -25.47 -18.63
C TYR A 26 -12.54 -24.57 -18.51
N ALA A 27 -11.76 -24.45 -19.59
CA ALA A 27 -10.66 -23.49 -19.65
C ALA A 27 -11.17 -22.06 -19.55
N ALA A 28 -12.26 -21.73 -20.24
CA ALA A 28 -12.89 -20.40 -20.16
C ALA A 28 -13.36 -20.08 -18.73
N VAL A 29 -13.99 -21.04 -18.02
CA VAL A 29 -14.39 -20.88 -16.62
C VAL A 29 -13.17 -20.65 -15.71
N GLY A 30 -12.10 -21.42 -15.88
CA GLY A 30 -10.85 -21.25 -15.11
C GLY A 30 -10.21 -19.88 -15.35
N LEU A 31 -10.10 -19.44 -16.60
CA LEU A 31 -9.58 -18.12 -16.97
C LEU A 31 -10.47 -16.99 -16.43
N GLY A 32 -11.78 -17.15 -16.48
CA GLY A 32 -12.73 -16.20 -15.91
C GLY A 32 -12.57 -16.05 -14.41
N ALA A 33 -12.48 -17.16 -13.66
CA ALA A 33 -12.24 -17.15 -12.22
C ALA A 33 -10.91 -16.47 -11.88
N PHE A 34 -9.85 -16.76 -12.63
CA PHE A 34 -8.54 -16.10 -12.47
C PHE A 34 -8.62 -14.61 -12.78
N THR A 35 -9.36 -14.21 -13.80
CA THR A 35 -9.57 -12.79 -14.16
C THR A 35 -10.31 -12.04 -13.05
N VAL A 36 -11.34 -12.65 -12.46
CA VAL A 36 -12.04 -12.09 -11.28
C VAL A 36 -11.08 -11.94 -10.09
N PHE A 37 -10.24 -12.95 -9.84
CA PHE A 37 -9.20 -12.86 -8.82
C PHE A 37 -8.25 -11.66 -9.07
N LEU A 38 -7.78 -11.47 -10.31
CA LEU A 38 -6.95 -10.32 -10.67
C LEU A 38 -7.69 -8.99 -10.47
N ALA A 39 -8.97 -8.93 -10.83
CA ALA A 39 -9.80 -7.73 -10.65
C ALA A 39 -9.96 -7.37 -9.15
N ILE A 40 -10.12 -8.37 -8.29
CA ILE A 40 -10.16 -8.19 -6.83
C ILE A 40 -8.81 -7.69 -6.31
N MET A 41 -7.72 -8.27 -6.77
CA MET A 41 -6.36 -7.91 -6.37
C MET A 41 -6.00 -6.47 -6.75
N PHE A 42 -6.37 -6.05 -7.96
CA PHE A 42 -6.04 -4.73 -8.48
C PHE A 42 -7.15 -3.70 -8.28
N ARG A 43 -8.14 -4.00 -7.42
CA ARG A 43 -9.19 -3.03 -7.14
C ARG A 43 -8.64 -1.77 -6.46
N ASP A 44 -9.19 -0.64 -6.83
CA ASP A 44 -8.88 0.67 -6.25
C ASP A 44 -10.20 1.39 -5.92
N PRO A 45 -10.76 1.16 -4.74
CA PRO A 45 -12.01 1.78 -4.33
C PRO A 45 -11.82 3.29 -4.05
N LYS A 46 -12.83 4.09 -4.37
CA LYS A 46 -12.93 5.46 -3.85
C LYS A 46 -13.05 5.40 -2.32
N ARG A 47 -12.44 6.37 -1.64
CA ARG A 47 -12.45 6.42 -0.17
C ARG A 47 -12.71 7.83 0.33
N THR A 48 -13.52 7.92 1.36
CA THR A 48 -13.58 9.11 2.20
C THR A 48 -12.33 9.14 3.08
N ILE A 49 -11.64 10.27 3.11
CA ILE A 49 -10.39 10.40 3.86
C ILE A 49 -10.70 10.60 5.34
N GLY A 50 -10.03 9.82 6.18
CA GLY A 50 -10.18 9.87 7.63
C GLY A 50 -9.52 11.07 8.28
N LYS A 51 -9.78 11.28 9.58
CA LYS A 51 -9.17 12.34 10.39
C LYS A 51 -7.73 12.00 10.79
N GLY A 52 -6.98 13.01 11.19
CA GLY A 52 -5.60 12.87 11.68
C GLY A 52 -4.66 12.22 10.67
N ILE A 53 -3.70 11.44 11.15
CA ILE A 53 -2.77 10.67 10.33
C ILE A 53 -3.41 9.33 10.00
N VAL A 54 -3.60 9.04 8.70
CA VAL A 54 -4.34 7.86 8.23
C VAL A 54 -3.39 6.72 7.85
N ALA A 55 -3.91 5.48 7.88
CA ALA A 55 -3.14 4.31 7.46
C ALA A 55 -2.70 4.44 6.00
N PRO A 56 -1.42 4.15 5.68
CA PRO A 56 -0.92 4.20 4.31
C PRO A 56 -1.36 2.99 3.46
N ALA A 57 -1.76 1.89 4.10
CA ALA A 57 -2.11 0.65 3.42
C ALA A 57 -3.30 -0.05 4.09
N ASP A 58 -4.01 -0.88 3.30
CA ASP A 58 -4.98 -1.84 3.83
C ASP A 58 -4.26 -3.04 4.43
N GLY A 59 -4.66 -3.46 5.62
CA GLY A 59 -4.04 -4.65 6.18
C GLY A 59 -4.31 -4.85 7.65
N THR A 60 -3.37 -5.55 8.27
CA THR A 60 -3.34 -5.76 9.72
C THR A 60 -2.05 -5.18 10.28
N ILE A 61 -2.16 -4.41 11.35
CA ILE A 61 -0.99 -3.88 12.06
C ILE A 61 -0.18 -5.04 12.62
N ARG A 62 1.04 -5.14 12.17
CA ARG A 62 1.98 -6.19 12.57
C ARG A 62 2.81 -5.80 13.77
N GLU A 63 3.25 -4.53 13.77
CA GLU A 63 4.16 -3.99 14.76
C GLU A 63 3.87 -2.52 14.99
N VAL A 64 3.99 -2.10 16.23
CA VAL A 64 3.98 -0.71 16.66
C VAL A 64 5.15 -0.54 17.60
N ASP A 65 6.03 0.40 17.27
CA ASP A 65 7.16 0.79 18.13
C ASP A 65 7.17 2.31 18.28
N PRO A 66 6.57 2.85 19.36
CA PRO A 66 6.51 4.29 19.58
C PRO A 66 7.89 4.94 19.74
N SER A 67 8.90 4.20 20.22
CA SER A 67 10.27 4.72 20.39
C SER A 67 10.94 5.04 19.05
N LYS A 68 10.47 4.41 17.96
CA LYS A 68 10.93 4.63 16.58
C LYS A 68 9.89 5.35 15.72
N GLY A 69 8.74 5.69 16.28
CA GLY A 69 7.60 6.20 15.52
C GLY A 69 7.05 5.18 14.49
N LEU A 70 7.32 3.87 14.66
CA LEU A 70 7.04 2.85 13.67
C LEU A 70 5.62 2.30 13.79
N VAL A 71 4.90 2.30 12.66
CA VAL A 71 3.67 1.54 12.45
C VAL A 71 3.85 0.65 11.21
N SER A 72 3.92 -0.66 11.42
CA SER A 72 4.11 -1.65 10.36
C SER A 72 2.78 -2.33 10.02
N THR A 73 2.38 -2.29 8.74
CA THR A 73 1.14 -2.89 8.22
C THR A 73 1.46 -4.03 7.27
N TYR A 74 0.89 -5.20 7.50
CA TYR A 74 0.97 -6.36 6.61
C TYR A 74 -0.27 -6.42 5.71
N LEU A 75 -0.05 -6.53 4.40
CA LEU A 75 -1.09 -6.64 3.39
C LEU A 75 -1.22 -8.10 2.95
N ALA A 76 -2.34 -8.75 3.29
CA ALA A 76 -2.69 -10.07 2.74
C ALA A 76 -3.18 -9.92 1.29
N LEU A 77 -3.16 -11.01 0.52
CA LEU A 77 -3.57 -11.03 -0.90
C LEU A 77 -4.96 -10.42 -1.14
N ARG A 78 -5.90 -10.60 -0.22
CA ARG A 78 -7.26 -10.05 -0.31
C ARG A 78 -7.37 -8.55 -0.04
N ASN A 79 -6.34 -7.90 0.49
CA ASN A 79 -6.36 -6.47 0.78
C ASN A 79 -6.25 -5.63 -0.50
N VAL A 80 -6.62 -4.36 -0.43
CA VAL A 80 -6.31 -3.39 -1.49
C VAL A 80 -4.81 -3.10 -1.43
N HIS A 81 -4.15 -3.17 -2.57
CA HIS A 81 -2.70 -3.00 -2.67
C HIS A 81 -2.27 -1.61 -3.17
N VAL A 82 -3.22 -0.70 -3.32
CA VAL A 82 -2.94 0.72 -3.57
C VAL A 82 -2.66 1.40 -2.23
N THR A 83 -1.47 1.93 -2.08
CA THR A 83 -1.04 2.69 -0.91
C THR A 83 -1.41 4.17 -1.04
N ARG A 84 -1.53 4.86 0.08
CA ARG A 84 -1.99 6.25 0.14
C ARG A 84 -1.17 7.08 1.11
N ALA A 85 -1.04 8.37 0.81
CA ALA A 85 -0.38 9.34 1.68
C ALA A 85 -1.07 9.42 3.05
N PRO A 86 -0.37 9.19 4.16
CA PRO A 86 -0.95 9.21 5.50
C PRO A 86 -1.27 10.64 5.98
N ILE A 87 -0.56 11.61 5.45
CA ILE A 87 -0.58 13.03 5.82
C ILE A 87 -0.20 13.84 4.57
N PRO A 88 -0.63 15.11 4.42
CA PRO A 88 -0.18 15.94 3.32
C PRO A 88 1.29 16.35 3.47
N GLY A 89 1.94 16.69 2.37
CA GLY A 89 3.34 17.14 2.38
C GLY A 89 3.96 17.18 0.99
N VAL A 90 5.27 17.38 0.94
CA VAL A 90 6.05 17.39 -0.30
C VAL A 90 7.00 16.21 -0.33
N VAL A 91 7.02 15.46 -1.42
CA VAL A 91 7.90 14.31 -1.62
C VAL A 91 9.34 14.80 -1.76
N GLU A 92 10.19 14.48 -0.79
CA GLU A 92 11.63 14.78 -0.84
C GLU A 92 12.42 13.67 -1.53
N LYS A 93 11.95 12.41 -1.41
CA LYS A 93 12.57 11.26 -2.03
C LYS A 93 11.53 10.21 -2.40
N ALA A 94 11.68 9.60 -3.58
CA ALA A 94 10.83 8.52 -4.07
C ALA A 94 11.68 7.52 -4.87
N GLU A 95 12.28 6.53 -4.22
CA GLU A 95 13.29 5.65 -4.81
C GLU A 95 12.94 4.16 -4.67
N ILE A 96 13.08 3.39 -5.77
CA ILE A 96 13.02 1.93 -5.74
C ILE A 96 14.43 1.37 -5.49
N ILE A 97 14.58 0.75 -4.32
CA ILE A 97 15.83 0.09 -3.94
C ILE A 97 15.70 -1.41 -4.25
N LYS A 98 16.57 -1.90 -5.12
CA LYS A 98 16.65 -3.33 -5.47
C LYS A 98 17.01 -4.16 -4.24
N GLY A 99 16.47 -5.39 -4.15
CA GLY A 99 16.71 -6.27 -3.02
C GLY A 99 16.22 -7.69 -3.27
N ARG A 100 16.13 -8.48 -2.20
CA ARG A 100 15.65 -9.87 -2.22
C ARG A 100 14.11 -9.91 -2.34
N HIS A 101 13.56 -11.13 -2.37
CA HIS A 101 12.12 -11.39 -2.44
C HIS A 101 11.72 -12.45 -1.40
N ALA A 102 12.08 -12.22 -0.14
CA ALA A 102 11.64 -13.08 0.97
C ALA A 102 10.13 -12.84 1.28
N PRO A 103 9.43 -13.80 1.90
CA PRO A 103 8.06 -13.58 2.35
C PRO A 103 7.94 -12.31 3.20
N ALA A 104 6.92 -11.47 2.94
CA ALA A 104 6.78 -10.16 3.60
C ALA A 104 6.61 -10.25 5.11
N PHE A 105 6.16 -11.40 5.63
CA PHE A 105 6.06 -11.68 7.06
C PHE A 105 7.38 -12.13 7.70
N ALA A 106 8.41 -12.45 6.92
CA ALA A 106 9.71 -12.88 7.47
C ALA A 106 10.50 -11.69 8.04
N ARG A 107 11.35 -11.94 9.05
CA ARG A 107 12.26 -10.91 9.58
C ARG A 107 13.25 -10.42 8.53
N THR A 108 13.64 -11.29 7.60
CA THR A 108 14.55 -11.00 6.48
C THR A 108 13.94 -10.12 5.39
N SER A 109 12.63 -9.83 5.44
CA SER A 109 11.95 -9.00 4.45
C SER A 109 12.48 -7.55 4.38
N THR A 110 13.18 -7.08 5.40
CA THR A 110 13.85 -5.77 5.39
C THR A 110 14.93 -5.65 4.31
N LYS A 111 15.44 -6.78 3.78
CA LYS A 111 16.39 -6.84 2.66
C LYS A 111 15.71 -6.99 1.30
N ASN A 112 14.38 -7.00 1.26
CA ASN A 112 13.62 -7.11 0.02
C ASN A 112 13.71 -5.83 -0.81
N GLN A 113 13.38 -5.98 -2.11
CA GLN A 113 13.11 -4.83 -2.95
C GLN A 113 12.02 -3.98 -2.29
N ARG A 114 12.25 -2.67 -2.24
CA ARG A 114 11.37 -1.74 -1.56
C ARG A 114 11.30 -0.40 -2.29
N PHE A 115 10.22 0.30 -2.06
CA PHE A 115 10.05 1.69 -2.45
C PHE A 115 10.12 2.54 -1.20
N GLU A 116 11.12 3.38 -1.10
CA GLU A 116 11.29 4.34 -0.01
C GLU A 116 10.75 5.70 -0.43
N ILE A 117 9.88 6.23 0.40
CA ILE A 117 9.24 7.52 0.20
C ILE A 117 9.54 8.37 1.43
N LEU A 118 10.11 9.53 1.23
CA LEU A 118 10.36 10.52 2.26
C LEU A 118 9.52 11.75 1.95
N VAL A 119 8.68 12.15 2.90
CA VAL A 119 7.75 13.27 2.74
C VAL A 119 8.03 14.30 3.83
N ARG A 120 8.29 15.54 3.43
CA ARG A 120 8.35 16.68 4.35
C ARG A 120 6.94 17.16 4.62
N THR A 121 6.56 17.17 5.88
CA THR A 121 5.23 17.51 6.38
C THR A 121 5.29 18.60 7.45
N GLU A 122 4.16 19.12 7.87
CA GLU A 122 4.08 20.11 8.95
C GLU A 122 4.57 19.58 10.31
N ILE A 123 4.49 18.25 10.53
CA ILE A 123 4.94 17.61 11.77
C ILE A 123 6.40 17.14 11.71
N GLY A 124 7.10 17.42 10.64
CA GLY A 124 8.45 16.93 10.35
C GLY A 124 8.49 15.89 9.24
N GLN A 125 9.57 15.15 9.15
CA GLN A 125 9.81 14.16 8.12
C GLN A 125 9.04 12.86 8.40
N VAL A 126 8.23 12.42 7.43
CA VAL A 126 7.51 11.13 7.47
C VAL A 126 8.10 10.21 6.41
N ARG A 127 8.51 9.01 6.80
CA ARG A 127 9.08 8.02 5.90
C ARG A 127 8.17 6.81 5.77
N ALA A 128 7.80 6.46 4.54
CA ALA A 128 7.10 5.22 4.22
C ALA A 128 8.04 4.27 3.46
N VAL A 129 8.08 3.01 3.88
CA VAL A 129 8.87 1.95 3.24
C VAL A 129 7.93 0.83 2.82
N GLU A 130 7.72 0.71 1.53
CA GLU A 130 6.87 -0.30 0.92
C GLU A 130 7.72 -1.47 0.44
N MET A 131 7.53 -2.64 1.05
CA MET A 131 8.33 -3.83 0.77
C MET A 131 7.52 -4.88 0.02
N VAL A 132 8.08 -5.42 -1.07
CA VAL A 132 7.50 -6.56 -1.78
C VAL A 132 7.63 -7.84 -0.97
N GLY A 133 6.70 -8.79 -1.20
CA GLY A 133 6.81 -10.15 -0.67
C GLY A 133 7.42 -11.11 -1.68
N ALA A 134 7.37 -12.43 -1.38
CA ALA A 134 7.95 -13.48 -2.23
C ALA A 134 7.29 -13.60 -3.61
N ILE A 135 5.98 -13.36 -3.68
CA ILE A 135 5.19 -13.50 -4.92
C ILE A 135 5.21 -12.18 -5.71
N ALA A 136 5.14 -11.06 -5.01
CA ALA A 136 5.17 -9.73 -5.61
C ALA A 136 6.61 -9.31 -5.88
N ARG A 137 6.88 -8.99 -7.12
CA ARG A 137 8.22 -8.56 -7.53
C ARG A 137 8.24 -7.13 -8.07
N ARG A 138 7.12 -6.39 -7.97
CA ARG A 138 7.02 -5.07 -8.58
C ARG A 138 6.15 -4.12 -7.79
N ILE A 139 6.69 -2.94 -7.54
CA ILE A 139 5.98 -1.76 -7.09
C ILE A 139 5.84 -0.83 -8.29
N VAL A 140 4.67 -0.23 -8.45
CA VAL A 140 4.38 0.76 -9.50
C VAL A 140 4.16 2.09 -8.80
N PRO A 141 5.15 2.99 -8.77
CA PRO A 141 5.01 4.32 -8.20
C PRO A 141 3.97 5.15 -8.97
N TYR A 142 3.27 6.03 -8.27
CA TYR A 142 2.33 7.01 -8.82
C TYR A 142 2.77 8.44 -8.54
N ILE A 143 3.84 8.60 -7.78
CA ILE A 143 4.38 9.87 -7.30
C ILE A 143 5.82 10.05 -7.78
N GLU A 144 6.26 11.30 -7.81
CA GLU A 144 7.62 11.71 -8.18
C GLU A 144 8.18 12.66 -7.12
N GLU A 145 9.51 12.80 -7.08
CA GLU A 145 10.19 13.74 -6.19
C GLU A 145 9.77 15.18 -6.53
N GLY A 146 9.62 16.02 -5.50
CA GLY A 146 9.13 17.40 -5.62
C GLY A 146 7.61 17.52 -5.68
N GLN A 147 6.85 16.43 -5.83
CA GLN A 147 5.39 16.47 -5.89
C GLN A 147 4.78 16.84 -4.54
N SER A 148 3.80 17.75 -4.55
CA SER A 148 2.93 18.00 -3.39
C SER A 148 1.85 16.93 -3.31
N LEU A 149 1.67 16.35 -2.13
CA LEU A 149 0.70 15.29 -1.85
C LEU A 149 -0.41 15.79 -0.94
N ALA A 150 -1.64 15.52 -1.33
CA ALA A 150 -2.79 15.61 -0.44
C ALA A 150 -2.89 14.35 0.44
N LYS A 151 -3.45 14.47 1.66
CA LYS A 151 -3.78 13.32 2.52
C LYS A 151 -4.69 12.34 1.76
N GLY A 152 -4.36 11.06 1.77
CA GLY A 152 -5.12 10.01 1.07
C GLY A 152 -4.82 9.89 -0.42
N GLU A 153 -3.95 10.72 -0.99
CA GLU A 153 -3.49 10.59 -2.36
C GLU A 153 -2.73 9.28 -2.57
N LYS A 154 -2.81 8.72 -3.78
CA LYS A 154 -2.23 7.41 -4.07
C LYS A 154 -0.72 7.51 -4.24
N LEU A 155 0.03 6.68 -3.51
CA LEU A 155 1.49 6.64 -3.56
C LEU A 155 2.00 5.62 -4.58
N SER A 156 1.44 4.41 -4.52
CA SER A 156 1.89 3.31 -5.38
C SER A 156 0.84 2.19 -5.50
N LEU A 157 1.13 1.22 -6.37
CA LEU A 157 0.52 -0.11 -6.36
C LEU A 157 1.60 -1.16 -6.06
N ILE A 158 1.47 -1.89 -4.95
CA ILE A 158 2.32 -3.04 -4.64
C ILE A 158 1.60 -4.31 -5.13
N ARG A 159 2.26 -5.13 -5.96
CA ARG A 159 1.63 -6.36 -6.46
C ARG A 159 1.88 -7.52 -5.50
N PHE A 160 0.82 -8.21 -5.04
CA PHE A 160 0.80 -9.48 -4.28
C PHE A 160 1.60 -9.53 -2.96
N GLY A 161 0.91 -9.48 -1.82
CA GLY A 161 1.45 -9.73 -0.49
C GLY A 161 2.65 -8.87 -0.11
N SER A 162 2.46 -7.89 0.75
CA SER A 162 3.44 -6.84 0.99
C SER A 162 3.40 -6.37 2.43
N ARG A 163 4.36 -5.54 2.78
CA ARG A 163 4.43 -4.84 4.06
C ARG A 163 4.71 -3.36 3.80
N VAL A 164 4.06 -2.52 4.56
CA VAL A 164 4.33 -1.07 4.58
C VAL A 164 4.72 -0.67 5.99
N ASP A 165 5.92 -0.14 6.14
CA ASP A 165 6.42 0.43 7.38
C ASP A 165 6.34 1.96 7.27
N LEU A 166 5.59 2.57 8.17
CA LEU A 166 5.49 4.03 8.30
C LEU A 166 6.26 4.45 9.54
N PHE A 167 7.15 5.42 9.35
CA PHE A 167 7.92 6.06 10.42
C PHE A 167 7.43 7.49 10.57
N LEU A 168 6.90 7.80 11.72
CA LEU A 168 6.41 9.11 12.12
C LEU A 168 7.43 9.80 13.03
N PRO A 169 7.50 11.13 13.04
CA PRO A 169 8.40 11.86 13.96
C PRO A 169 8.08 11.52 15.41
N VAL A 170 9.10 11.04 16.13
CA VAL A 170 8.98 10.71 17.55
C VAL A 170 8.74 11.98 18.37
N GLY A 171 7.78 11.92 19.29
CA GLY A 171 7.42 13.05 20.15
C GLY A 171 6.39 14.01 19.53
N SER A 172 6.24 14.04 18.23
CA SER A 172 5.27 14.93 17.54
C SER A 172 3.90 14.29 17.37
N VAL A 173 3.75 12.98 17.58
CA VAL A 173 2.51 12.24 17.34
C VAL A 173 2.21 11.23 18.42
N ARG A 174 0.93 10.97 18.66
CA ARG A 174 0.44 9.86 19.47
C ARG A 174 -0.09 8.75 18.55
N ILE A 175 0.55 7.58 18.59
CA ILE A 175 0.08 6.40 17.83
C ILE A 175 -1.15 5.82 18.54
N MET A 176 -2.23 5.59 17.78
CA MET A 176 -3.54 5.18 18.30
C MET A 176 -3.91 3.73 17.99
N VAL A 177 -3.11 3.06 17.17
CA VAL A 177 -3.37 1.68 16.78
C VAL A 177 -2.50 0.70 17.55
N LYS A 178 -2.94 -0.55 17.60
CA LYS A 178 -2.22 -1.64 18.26
C LYS A 178 -2.03 -2.83 17.30
N LYS A 179 -1.04 -3.66 17.61
CA LYS A 179 -0.80 -4.92 16.89
C LYS A 179 -2.06 -5.77 16.78
N GLY A 180 -2.32 -6.34 15.59
CA GLY A 180 -3.49 -7.15 15.28
C GLY A 180 -4.69 -6.34 14.77
N GLN A 181 -4.73 -5.03 14.91
CA GLN A 181 -5.80 -4.18 14.42
C GLN A 181 -5.85 -4.16 12.90
N LYS A 182 -7.06 -4.28 12.32
CA LYS A 182 -7.29 -4.11 10.88
C LYS A 182 -7.41 -2.64 10.53
N VAL A 183 -6.75 -2.22 9.47
CA VAL A 183 -6.74 -0.83 8.99
C VAL A 183 -7.04 -0.76 7.50
N ARG A 184 -7.53 0.41 7.05
CA ARG A 184 -7.82 0.72 5.65
C ARG A 184 -7.09 2.00 5.24
N ALA A 185 -6.33 1.92 4.14
CA ALA A 185 -5.57 3.03 3.58
C ALA A 185 -6.43 4.28 3.36
N GLY A 186 -5.96 5.43 3.80
CA GLY A 186 -6.65 6.70 3.67
C GLY A 186 -7.87 6.89 4.57
N LEU A 187 -8.33 5.84 5.30
CA LEU A 187 -9.57 5.90 6.09
C LEU A 187 -9.30 5.77 7.60
N THR A 188 -8.53 4.74 8.00
CA THR A 188 -8.33 4.46 9.42
C THR A 188 -7.30 5.42 10.00
N GLN A 189 -7.68 6.19 11.00
CA GLN A 189 -6.74 6.99 11.78
C GLN A 189 -5.78 6.07 12.54
N ILE A 190 -4.48 6.29 12.39
CA ILE A 190 -3.43 5.49 13.05
C ILE A 190 -2.62 6.30 14.05
N ALA A 191 -2.61 7.61 13.90
CA ALA A 191 -1.98 8.52 14.85
C ALA A 191 -2.66 9.89 14.81
N GLU A 192 -2.38 10.71 15.81
CA GLU A 192 -2.82 12.09 15.89
C GLU A 192 -1.70 12.99 16.39
N VAL A 193 -1.80 14.28 16.10
CA VAL A 193 -0.96 15.33 16.67
C VAL A 193 -1.60 15.77 17.99
N PRO A 194 -0.90 15.74 19.14
CA PRO A 194 -1.50 16.00 20.45
C PRO A 194 -2.21 17.36 20.59
N ASP A 195 -1.74 18.38 19.87
CA ASP A 195 -2.25 19.76 19.98
C ASP A 195 -3.31 20.13 18.94
N GLY A 196 -4.03 19.15 18.39
CA GLY A 196 -5.18 19.39 17.49
C GLY A 196 -4.83 19.90 16.08
N GLY A 197 -3.56 19.92 15.73
CA GLY A 197 -3.09 20.41 14.43
C GLY A 197 -3.15 19.35 13.33
N LEU A 198 -4.31 19.01 12.82
CA LEU A 198 -4.58 18.36 11.51
C LEU A 198 -6.06 17.96 11.48
N GLU A 199 -6.93 18.89 11.17
CA GLU A 199 -8.34 18.61 10.81
C GLU A 199 -8.46 18.00 9.41
#